data_42b885fe68b04967c60a6a353ba4e6ea
#
_entry.id   42b885fe68b04967c60a6a353ba4e6ea
#
_cell.length_a   1.000
_cell.length_b   1.000
_cell.length_c   1.000
_cell.angle_alpha   90.00
_cell.angle_beta   90.00
_cell.angle_gamma   90.00
#
_symmetry.space_group_name_H-M   'P 1'
#
loop_
_entity.id
_entity.type
_entity.pdbx_description
1 polymer ?
#
loop_
_entity_poly.entity_id
_entity_poly.type
_entity_poly.pdbx_seq_one_letter_code
_entity_poly.pdbx_strand_id
1 'polypeptide(L)'
;MAKLPAMLSLRHLLILSLAVNVSLVLRMVYEGEQGETNKKMGGYNRIFQKSRLVIPSTSFANSTRKDCSGGMDKIINLDHGDPTMYERFWRQMGDRTTIIIPGWQSMSYFSDPTSICWFLEPEFAKEVVRLHNVVGNAVTQDRHIVVGTGSSQLILAALYALSNPNAAQPISVVSAVPYYSSYPSMTDYQKSGLYKWGGDADTFDKDGPYIELVTSPNNPDGFTRESVVNRNQGLLVHDLAYYWPQYTPISFASDYDLTLFTVSKSTGHAGMRIGWALVKDGEVAKKMTKFIELNTIGVSKDSQLRAAKVLKTVSDSCEEENSQGGEESFFKYSYKMMEQRWKLLRAAVDSGDLFSLSEFSSGFCNFLNQESETQPAFAWLKCEGDIEDCESFLRGHKILTRSGKQFGASPKYVRISMVDTDDNFMQFIDRLSTIQN
;
A
#
# COMPACT_ATOMS: atom_id res chain seq x y z
N MET A 1 -61.44 18.72 30.44
CA MET A 1 -60.20 19.17 31.06
C MET A 1 -59.39 17.92 31.41
N ALA A 2 -58.46 17.54 30.54
CA ALA A 2 -57.55 16.40 30.76
C ALA A 2 -56.34 16.86 31.61
N LYS A 3 -56.09 16.21 32.74
CA LYS A 3 -54.97 16.49 33.63
C LYS A 3 -53.70 16.00 32.95
N LEU A 4 -52.70 16.89 32.74
CA LEU A 4 -51.36 16.52 32.34
C LEU A 4 -50.69 15.58 33.40
N PRO A 5 -49.93 14.56 33.01
CA PRO A 5 -49.20 13.74 33.96
C PRO A 5 -48.06 14.55 34.58
N ALA A 6 -47.82 14.33 35.87
CA ALA A 6 -46.81 15.01 36.66
C ALA A 6 -45.40 14.81 36.06
N MET A 7 -44.69 15.90 35.75
CA MET A 7 -43.31 15.88 35.34
C MET A 7 -42.45 15.27 36.45
N LEU A 8 -41.74 14.17 36.13
CA LEU A 8 -40.75 13.59 37.00
C LEU A 8 -39.65 14.64 37.28
N SER A 9 -39.38 14.92 38.55
CA SER A 9 -38.36 15.89 38.93
C SER A 9 -36.95 15.34 38.58
N LEU A 10 -35.98 16.22 38.31
CA LEU A 10 -34.60 15.87 38.02
C LEU A 10 -34.01 14.87 39.05
N ARG A 11 -34.45 14.95 40.31
CA ARG A 11 -34.05 13.99 41.36
C ARG A 11 -34.55 12.58 41.10
N HIS A 12 -35.78 12.41 40.59
CA HIS A 12 -36.31 11.08 40.26
C HIS A 12 -35.61 10.48 39.05
N LEU A 13 -35.24 11.30 38.07
CA LEU A 13 -34.44 10.84 36.91
C LEU A 13 -33.03 10.42 37.32
N LEU A 14 -32.37 11.14 38.24
CA LEU A 14 -31.04 10.78 38.77
C LEU A 14 -31.10 9.48 39.57
N ILE A 15 -32.11 9.29 40.42
CA ILE A 15 -32.30 8.05 41.18
C ILE A 15 -32.57 6.86 40.26
N LEU A 16 -33.38 7.05 39.21
CA LEU A 16 -33.64 6.00 38.23
C LEU A 16 -32.36 5.62 37.46
N SER A 17 -31.62 6.61 37.03
CA SER A 17 -30.33 6.40 36.35
C SER A 17 -29.29 5.65 37.23
N LEU A 18 -29.24 6.03 38.52
CA LEU A 18 -28.33 5.34 39.47
C LEU A 18 -28.78 3.89 39.70
N ALA A 19 -30.09 3.65 39.87
CA ALA A 19 -30.63 2.32 40.05
C ALA A 19 -30.39 1.40 38.84
N VAL A 20 -30.50 1.92 37.60
CA VAL A 20 -30.19 1.18 36.38
C VAL A 20 -28.72 0.84 36.29
N ASN A 21 -27.84 1.80 36.59
CA ASN A 21 -26.40 1.55 36.56
C ASN A 21 -25.94 0.54 37.60
N VAL A 22 -26.47 0.63 38.83
CA VAL A 22 -26.17 -0.35 39.89
C VAL A 22 -26.68 -1.74 39.51
N SER A 23 -27.87 -1.84 38.90
CA SER A 23 -28.44 -3.11 38.43
C SER A 23 -27.58 -3.74 37.32
N LEU A 24 -27.08 -2.91 36.40
CA LEU A 24 -26.16 -3.38 35.34
C LEU A 24 -24.82 -3.91 35.88
N VAL A 25 -24.24 -3.19 36.85
CA VAL A 25 -22.99 -3.62 37.51
C VAL A 25 -23.22 -4.92 38.30
N LEU A 26 -24.29 -5.04 39.04
CA LEU A 26 -24.63 -6.28 39.78
C LEU A 26 -24.84 -7.46 38.83
N ARG A 27 -25.48 -7.21 37.68
CA ARG A 27 -25.65 -8.24 36.65
C ARG A 27 -24.35 -8.69 36.04
N MET A 28 -23.42 -7.76 35.73
CA MET A 28 -22.07 -8.09 35.22
C MET A 28 -21.27 -8.89 36.23
N VAL A 29 -21.33 -8.56 37.53
CA VAL A 29 -20.64 -9.32 38.58
C VAL A 29 -21.26 -10.72 38.70
N TYR A 30 -22.59 -10.84 38.70
CA TYR A 30 -23.30 -12.12 38.81
C TYR A 30 -23.06 -13.02 37.59
N GLU A 31 -23.05 -12.47 36.38
CA GLU A 31 -22.73 -13.21 35.15
C GLU A 31 -21.25 -13.58 35.11
N GLY A 32 -20.35 -12.78 35.69
CA GLY A 32 -18.93 -13.06 35.87
C GLY A 32 -18.68 -14.25 36.82
N GLU A 33 -19.34 -14.30 37.96
CA GLU A 33 -19.23 -15.41 38.91
C GLU A 33 -19.83 -16.73 38.41
N GLN A 34 -20.89 -16.69 37.62
CA GLN A 34 -21.45 -17.89 36.98
C GLN A 34 -20.56 -18.43 35.86
N GLY A 35 -19.79 -17.54 35.17
CA GLY A 35 -18.80 -17.91 34.16
C GLY A 35 -17.58 -18.63 34.75
N GLU A 36 -17.18 -18.34 35.99
CA GLU A 36 -16.04 -18.99 36.64
C GLU A 36 -16.34 -20.37 37.22
N THR A 37 -17.57 -20.63 37.66
CA THR A 37 -17.93 -21.93 38.26
C THR A 37 -18.10 -23.06 37.22
N ASN A 38 -18.38 -22.74 35.96
CA ASN A 38 -18.49 -23.73 34.88
C ASN A 38 -17.23 -23.93 34.04
N LYS A 39 -16.14 -23.20 34.31
CA LYS A 39 -14.83 -23.32 33.62
C LYS A 39 -13.73 -24.04 34.43
N LYS A 40 -14.01 -24.54 35.61
CA LYS A 40 -13.01 -25.24 36.47
C LYS A 40 -12.83 -26.73 36.19
N MET A 41 -13.41 -27.30 35.16
CA MET A 41 -13.07 -28.67 34.75
C MET A 41 -12.97 -28.77 33.22
N GLY A 42 -11.77 -28.62 32.72
CA GLY A 42 -11.39 -29.01 31.35
C GLY A 42 -10.96 -27.91 30.43
N GLY A 43 -9.66 -27.63 30.37
CA GLY A 43 -9.13 -26.98 29.18
C GLY A 43 -7.92 -26.04 29.27
N TYR A 44 -7.40 -25.68 30.43
CA TYR A 44 -6.27 -24.72 30.50
C TYR A 44 -4.86 -25.34 30.57
N ASN A 45 -4.72 -26.65 30.54
CA ASN A 45 -3.42 -27.33 30.60
C ASN A 45 -2.93 -27.94 29.27
N ARG A 46 -3.42 -27.50 28.12
CA ARG A 46 -2.98 -28.05 26.81
C ARG A 46 -2.33 -27.04 25.85
N ILE A 47 -2.18 -25.78 26.21
CA ILE A 47 -1.65 -24.76 25.25
C ILE A 47 -0.20 -24.35 25.56
N PHE A 48 0.34 -24.62 26.75
CA PHE A 48 1.71 -24.21 27.13
C PHE A 48 2.76 -25.32 27.28
N GLN A 49 2.45 -26.56 26.91
CA GLN A 49 3.46 -27.62 26.83
C GLN A 49 3.36 -28.31 25.46
N LYS A 50 4.02 -27.76 24.48
CA LYS A 50 4.66 -28.39 23.30
C LYS A 50 4.84 -27.38 22.15
N SER A 51 5.79 -26.51 22.31
CA SER A 51 6.53 -25.99 21.17
C SER A 51 8.02 -26.02 21.47
N ARG A 52 8.56 -27.22 21.62
CA ARG A 52 9.95 -27.46 21.24
C ARG A 52 9.96 -27.39 19.72
N LEU A 53 10.51 -26.32 19.16
CA LEU A 53 10.90 -26.25 17.75
C LEU A 53 11.91 -27.39 17.52
N VAL A 54 11.44 -28.50 17.02
CA VAL A 54 12.29 -29.47 16.33
C VAL A 54 12.45 -28.90 14.94
N ILE A 55 13.63 -28.36 14.65
CA ILE A 55 14.05 -28.03 13.28
C ILE A 55 14.32 -29.39 12.61
N PRO A 56 13.54 -29.83 11.62
CA PRO A 56 13.93 -30.98 10.84
C PRO A 56 15.05 -30.55 9.90
N SER A 57 16.23 -31.14 10.05
CA SER A 57 17.23 -31.19 8.98
C SER A 57 16.64 -31.98 7.82
N THR A 58 16.06 -31.32 6.83
CA THR A 58 15.59 -31.96 5.61
C THR A 58 16.64 -31.82 4.52
N SER A 59 17.29 -32.95 4.25
CA SER A 59 17.90 -33.27 2.97
C SER A 59 16.93 -33.00 1.83
N PHE A 60 17.39 -32.31 0.80
CA PHE A 60 16.68 -32.16 -0.47
C PHE A 60 16.49 -33.54 -1.11
N ALA A 61 15.28 -34.06 -1.01
CA ALA A 61 14.84 -35.21 -1.80
C ALA A 61 13.82 -34.71 -2.84
N ASN A 62 14.05 -35.07 -4.08
CA ASN A 62 13.23 -34.84 -5.25
C ASN A 62 11.72 -35.01 -4.97
N SER A 63 10.98 -33.93 -5.10
CA SER A 63 9.52 -34.00 -5.11
C SER A 63 9.07 -34.45 -6.49
N THR A 64 8.73 -35.71 -6.59
CA THR A 64 7.94 -36.29 -7.67
C THR A 64 6.60 -35.57 -7.80
N ARG A 65 6.21 -35.32 -9.08
CA ARG A 65 4.89 -34.82 -9.48
C ARG A 65 3.78 -35.38 -8.60
N LYS A 66 3.10 -34.51 -7.85
CA LYS A 66 1.80 -34.81 -7.26
C LYS A 66 0.71 -34.43 -8.26
N ASP A 67 -0.24 -35.32 -8.37
CA ASP A 67 -1.40 -35.32 -9.25
C ASP A 67 -2.07 -33.96 -9.46
N CYS A 68 -2.23 -33.58 -10.72
CA CYS A 68 -2.90 -32.37 -11.20
C CYS A 68 -4.43 -32.51 -11.27
N SER A 69 -5.10 -33.11 -10.28
CA SER A 69 -6.56 -33.27 -10.31
C SER A 69 -7.36 -32.30 -9.42
N GLY A 70 -6.69 -31.35 -8.73
CA GLY A 70 -7.33 -30.33 -7.88
C GLY A 70 -7.30 -28.90 -8.43
N GLY A 71 -6.77 -28.66 -9.63
CA GLY A 71 -6.38 -27.32 -10.09
C GLY A 71 -7.51 -26.39 -10.57
N MET A 72 -8.61 -26.92 -11.10
CA MET A 72 -9.66 -26.08 -11.72
C MET A 72 -10.65 -25.46 -10.73
N ASP A 73 -10.76 -25.97 -9.52
CA ASP A 73 -11.73 -25.48 -8.54
C ASP A 73 -11.22 -24.36 -7.63
N LYS A 74 -9.92 -24.15 -7.56
CA LYS A 74 -9.32 -23.11 -6.72
C LYS A 74 -9.56 -21.73 -7.30
N ILE A 75 -10.08 -20.80 -6.50
CA ILE A 75 -10.17 -19.38 -6.85
C ILE A 75 -8.77 -18.75 -6.79
N ILE A 76 -8.38 -18.08 -7.87
CA ILE A 76 -7.14 -17.29 -7.94
C ILE A 76 -7.52 -15.83 -7.70
N ASN A 77 -7.03 -15.24 -6.61
CA ASN A 77 -7.32 -13.85 -6.27
C ASN A 77 -6.15 -12.94 -6.63
N LEU A 78 -6.28 -12.15 -7.68
CA LEU A 78 -5.31 -11.16 -8.17
C LEU A 78 -5.86 -9.72 -8.11
N ASP A 79 -6.94 -9.49 -7.34
CA ASP A 79 -7.52 -8.16 -7.14
C ASP A 79 -6.64 -7.24 -6.29
N HIS A 80 -5.80 -7.78 -5.41
CA HIS A 80 -4.96 -7.03 -4.48
C HIS A 80 -3.60 -6.63 -5.07
N GLY A 81 -2.90 -5.72 -4.38
CA GLY A 81 -1.54 -5.30 -4.74
C GLY A 81 -0.51 -5.67 -3.67
N ASP A 82 -0.67 -6.85 -3.03
CA ASP A 82 0.22 -7.36 -2.00
C ASP A 82 1.42 -8.05 -2.64
N PRO A 83 2.66 -7.53 -2.49
CA PRO A 83 3.81 -7.99 -3.27
C PRO A 83 4.50 -9.19 -2.59
N THR A 84 3.80 -10.30 -2.48
CA THR A 84 4.28 -11.54 -1.84
C THR A 84 5.29 -12.31 -2.66
N MET A 85 5.50 -11.96 -3.94
CA MET A 85 6.51 -12.57 -4.82
C MET A 85 7.95 -12.49 -4.27
N TYR A 86 8.23 -11.51 -3.42
CA TYR A 86 9.58 -11.30 -2.88
C TYR A 86 9.90 -12.14 -1.63
N GLU A 87 8.96 -12.99 -1.16
CA GLU A 87 9.14 -13.77 0.06
C GLU A 87 10.41 -14.64 0.02
N ARG A 88 10.72 -15.25 -1.13
CA ARG A 88 11.91 -16.08 -1.30
C ARG A 88 13.20 -15.29 -1.07
N PHE A 89 13.33 -14.09 -1.65
CA PHE A 89 14.48 -13.21 -1.44
C PHE A 89 14.64 -12.85 0.04
N TRP A 90 13.56 -12.43 0.69
CA TRP A 90 13.62 -12.02 2.10
C TRP A 90 13.90 -13.18 3.05
N ARG A 91 13.51 -14.40 2.71
CA ARG A 91 13.90 -15.61 3.46
C ARG A 91 15.41 -15.89 3.31
N GLN A 92 16.00 -15.65 2.16
CA GLN A 92 17.43 -15.80 1.93
C GLN A 92 18.25 -14.74 2.68
N MET A 93 17.71 -13.53 2.84
CA MET A 93 18.37 -12.48 3.64
C MET A 93 18.46 -12.82 5.13
N GLY A 94 17.65 -13.72 5.67
CA GLY A 94 17.73 -14.28 7.01
C GLY A 94 18.03 -13.25 8.10
N ASP A 95 19.14 -13.42 8.81
CA ASP A 95 19.54 -12.57 9.92
C ASP A 95 19.89 -11.12 9.52
N ARG A 96 20.20 -10.87 8.25
CA ARG A 96 20.43 -9.48 7.75
C ARG A 96 19.23 -8.58 7.95
N THR A 97 18.02 -9.14 8.01
CA THR A 97 16.77 -8.41 8.24
C THR A 97 16.22 -8.56 9.66
N THR A 98 16.87 -9.35 10.50
CA THR A 98 16.49 -9.50 11.90
C THR A 98 16.81 -8.24 12.68
N ILE A 99 15.87 -7.80 13.52
CA ILE A 99 16.03 -6.65 14.40
C ILE A 99 15.62 -7.02 15.82
N ILE A 100 16.39 -6.54 16.80
CA ILE A 100 16.06 -6.60 18.22
C ILE A 100 15.76 -5.17 18.68
N ILE A 101 14.54 -4.94 19.15
CA ILE A 101 14.09 -3.64 19.67
C ILE A 101 13.93 -3.78 21.18
N PRO A 102 14.80 -3.18 21.98
CA PRO A 102 14.66 -3.18 23.44
C PRO A 102 13.37 -2.46 23.86
N GLY A 103 12.69 -2.97 24.88
CA GLY A 103 11.39 -2.45 25.32
C GLY A 103 11.40 -0.96 25.72
N TRP A 104 12.53 -0.42 26.19
CA TRP A 104 12.66 1.00 26.53
C TRP A 104 12.64 1.93 25.30
N GLN A 105 13.02 1.43 24.11
CA GLN A 105 13.16 2.26 22.91
C GLN A 105 11.83 2.81 22.40
N SER A 106 10.73 2.12 22.68
CA SER A 106 9.36 2.51 22.27
C SER A 106 8.56 3.21 23.38
N MET A 107 9.20 3.63 24.49
CA MET A 107 8.48 4.25 25.61
C MET A 107 8.02 5.68 25.35
N SER A 108 8.73 6.44 24.53
CA SER A 108 8.41 7.84 24.23
C SER A 108 7.73 7.97 22.88
N TYR A 109 6.79 8.91 22.75
CA TYR A 109 6.25 9.33 21.46
C TYR A 109 7.28 10.08 20.60
N PHE A 110 8.23 10.76 21.25
CA PHE A 110 9.21 11.61 20.56
C PHE A 110 10.39 10.78 20.08
N SER A 111 10.75 10.98 18.81
CA SER A 111 11.98 10.46 18.21
C SER A 111 13.02 11.56 18.08
N ASP A 112 12.65 12.72 17.50
CA ASP A 112 13.45 13.92 17.44
C ASP A 112 12.57 15.16 17.67
N PRO A 113 12.53 15.72 18.89
CA PRO A 113 11.69 16.88 19.21
C PRO A 113 12.09 18.16 18.44
N THR A 114 13.26 18.21 17.83
CA THR A 114 13.75 19.37 17.05
C THR A 114 13.33 19.31 15.58
N SER A 115 12.91 18.15 15.10
CA SER A 115 12.43 17.95 13.73
C SER A 115 10.99 18.40 13.57
N ILE A 116 10.62 18.89 12.36
CA ILE A 116 9.22 19.15 12.00
C ILE A 116 8.37 17.90 12.22
N CYS A 117 8.84 16.75 11.74
CA CYS A 117 8.21 15.46 11.99
C CYS A 117 8.82 14.81 13.24
N TRP A 118 8.43 15.28 14.42
CA TRP A 118 9.01 14.95 15.71
C TRP A 118 8.92 13.46 16.10
N PHE A 119 8.08 12.69 15.43
CA PHE A 119 7.94 11.23 15.58
C PHE A 119 8.69 10.43 14.50
N LEU A 120 9.44 11.09 13.62
CA LEU A 120 10.29 10.44 12.63
C LEU A 120 11.55 9.87 13.29
N GLU A 121 11.77 8.55 13.19
CA GLU A 121 12.98 7.92 13.68
C GLU A 121 14.20 8.35 12.84
N PRO A 122 15.27 8.87 13.48
CA PRO A 122 16.46 9.36 12.75
C PRO A 122 17.12 8.27 11.90
N GLU A 123 17.14 7.03 12.37
CA GLU A 123 17.69 5.90 11.63
C GLU A 123 16.85 5.61 10.37
N PHE A 124 15.53 5.69 10.46
CA PHE A 124 14.66 5.52 9.31
C PHE A 124 14.87 6.65 8.29
N ALA A 125 14.93 7.91 8.74
CA ALA A 125 15.20 9.05 7.87
C ALA A 125 16.53 8.90 7.12
N LYS A 126 17.59 8.48 7.84
CA LYS A 126 18.91 8.22 7.27
C LYS A 126 18.86 7.16 6.16
N GLU A 127 18.19 6.04 6.41
CA GLU A 127 18.11 4.95 5.43
C GLU A 127 17.18 5.29 4.25
N VAL A 128 16.18 6.15 4.42
CA VAL A 128 15.39 6.72 3.32
C VAL A 128 16.30 7.53 2.39
N VAL A 129 17.07 8.47 2.95
CA VAL A 129 18.00 9.29 2.15
C VAL A 129 19.03 8.42 1.43
N ARG A 130 19.62 7.45 2.14
CA ARG A 130 20.60 6.53 1.55
C ARG A 130 20.00 5.73 0.38
N LEU A 131 18.80 5.17 0.55
CA LEU A 131 18.13 4.38 -0.48
C LEU A 131 17.89 5.22 -1.74
N HIS A 132 17.38 6.44 -1.61
CA HIS A 132 17.15 7.33 -2.75
C HIS A 132 18.46 7.72 -3.44
N ASN A 133 19.56 7.93 -2.69
CA ASN A 133 20.88 8.19 -3.26
C ASN A 133 21.43 6.98 -4.03
N VAL A 134 21.24 5.76 -3.52
CA VAL A 134 21.67 4.52 -4.18
C VAL A 134 20.88 4.26 -5.46
N VAL A 135 19.56 4.49 -5.41
CA VAL A 135 18.66 4.24 -6.57
C VAL A 135 18.70 5.40 -7.57
N GLY A 136 18.91 6.62 -7.11
CA GLY A 136 18.92 7.82 -7.96
C GLY A 136 17.52 8.27 -8.42
N ASN A 137 16.45 7.88 -7.68
CA ASN A 137 15.06 8.13 -8.13
C ASN A 137 14.38 9.33 -7.49
N ALA A 138 14.99 9.99 -6.49
CA ALA A 138 14.44 11.21 -5.90
C ALA A 138 15.53 12.09 -5.29
N VAL A 139 15.31 13.42 -5.36
CA VAL A 139 16.10 14.42 -4.65
C VAL A 139 15.65 14.46 -3.18
N THR A 140 16.59 14.22 -2.27
CA THR A 140 16.35 14.24 -0.81
C THR A 140 16.93 15.46 -0.13
N GLN A 141 17.89 16.13 -0.76
CA GLN A 141 18.50 17.36 -0.23
C GLN A 141 17.47 18.49 -0.15
N ASP A 142 17.50 19.23 0.95
CA ASP A 142 16.57 20.34 1.22
C ASP A 142 15.09 19.90 1.16
N ARG A 143 14.81 18.66 1.62
CA ARG A 143 13.46 18.10 1.73
C ARG A 143 13.14 17.73 3.18
N HIS A 144 11.92 18.05 3.59
CA HIS A 144 11.38 17.57 4.84
C HIS A 144 10.81 16.17 4.65
N ILE A 145 11.26 15.20 5.46
CA ILE A 145 10.73 13.85 5.46
C ILE A 145 9.58 13.77 6.46
N VAL A 146 8.39 13.41 5.97
CA VAL A 146 7.23 13.14 6.82
C VAL A 146 6.87 11.66 6.71
N VAL A 147 6.96 10.92 7.83
CA VAL A 147 6.59 9.50 7.88
C VAL A 147 5.10 9.33 8.11
N GLY A 148 4.49 8.31 7.48
CA GLY A 148 3.08 7.97 7.63
C GLY A 148 2.84 6.46 7.73
N THR A 149 1.67 6.08 8.23
CA THR A 149 1.20 4.69 8.25
C THR A 149 0.82 4.24 6.82
N GLY A 150 1.85 4.06 5.98
CA GLY A 150 1.75 3.85 4.54
C GLY A 150 1.43 5.15 3.78
N SER A 151 1.56 5.13 2.45
CA SER A 151 1.23 6.27 1.58
C SER A 151 -0.24 6.70 1.69
N SER A 152 -1.15 5.80 2.08
CA SER A 152 -2.57 6.14 2.27
C SER A 152 -2.78 7.23 3.33
N GLN A 153 -2.10 7.17 4.48
CA GLN A 153 -2.18 8.23 5.48
C GLN A 153 -1.52 9.52 4.99
N LEU A 154 -0.43 9.40 4.24
CA LEU A 154 0.27 10.56 3.67
C LEU A 154 -0.55 11.29 2.61
N ILE A 155 -1.34 10.58 1.79
CA ILE A 155 -2.29 11.20 0.86
C ILE A 155 -3.31 12.03 1.63
N LEU A 156 -3.92 11.48 2.68
CA LEU A 156 -4.88 12.23 3.51
C LEU A 156 -4.22 13.43 4.20
N ALA A 157 -3.00 13.27 4.70
CA ALA A 157 -2.23 14.36 5.30
C ALA A 157 -1.90 15.46 4.27
N ALA A 158 -1.56 15.09 3.03
CA ALA A 158 -1.34 16.03 1.94
C ALA A 158 -2.61 16.80 1.56
N LEU A 159 -3.74 16.10 1.40
CA LEU A 159 -5.04 16.74 1.14
C LEU A 159 -5.40 17.75 2.22
N TYR A 160 -5.22 17.39 3.50
CA TYR A 160 -5.43 18.30 4.62
C TYR A 160 -4.48 19.52 4.57
N ALA A 161 -3.19 19.26 4.36
CA ALA A 161 -2.16 20.32 4.39
C ALA A 161 -2.32 21.34 3.25
N LEU A 162 -2.74 20.89 2.07
CA LEU A 162 -2.94 21.71 0.89
C LEU A 162 -4.31 22.40 0.85
N SER A 163 -5.24 22.03 1.75
CA SER A 163 -6.56 22.65 1.83
C SER A 163 -6.53 23.94 2.65
N ASN A 164 -7.40 24.90 2.27
CA ASN A 164 -7.59 26.13 3.03
C ASN A 164 -8.83 25.98 3.94
N PRO A 165 -8.69 25.98 5.28
CA PRO A 165 -9.82 25.84 6.20
C PRO A 165 -10.81 27.02 6.16
N ASN A 166 -10.40 28.16 5.62
CA ASN A 166 -11.22 29.36 5.50
C ASN A 166 -11.87 29.52 4.11
N ALA A 167 -11.69 28.54 3.22
CA ALA A 167 -12.31 28.59 1.89
C ALA A 167 -13.83 28.40 2.00
N ALA A 168 -14.58 29.15 1.19
CA ALA A 168 -16.07 29.05 1.15
C ALA A 168 -16.56 27.73 0.58
N GLN A 169 -15.73 27.01 -0.18
CA GLN A 169 -16.06 25.72 -0.77
C GLN A 169 -14.88 24.75 -0.62
N PRO A 170 -15.16 23.44 -0.49
CA PRO A 170 -14.10 22.43 -0.49
C PRO A 170 -13.28 22.48 -1.78
N ILE A 171 -11.94 22.37 -1.66
CA ILE A 171 -11.08 22.26 -2.83
C ILE A 171 -11.35 20.94 -3.58
N SER A 172 -11.39 20.99 -4.91
CA SER A 172 -11.56 19.81 -5.75
C SER A 172 -10.28 18.99 -5.81
N VAL A 173 -10.38 17.67 -5.61
CA VAL A 173 -9.29 16.71 -5.76
C VAL A 173 -9.56 15.90 -7.02
N VAL A 174 -8.62 15.89 -7.96
CA VAL A 174 -8.76 15.25 -9.26
C VAL A 174 -7.58 14.33 -9.56
N SER A 175 -7.76 13.40 -10.48
CA SER A 175 -6.68 12.57 -11.03
C SER A 175 -7.08 12.06 -12.41
N ALA A 176 -6.14 11.96 -13.35
CA ALA A 176 -6.40 11.49 -14.71
C ALA A 176 -6.84 10.00 -14.74
N VAL A 177 -7.86 9.70 -15.52
CA VAL A 177 -8.37 8.32 -15.74
C VAL A 177 -7.38 7.51 -16.59
N PRO A 178 -7.16 6.20 -16.26
CA PRO A 178 -7.57 5.50 -15.07
C PRO A 178 -6.73 5.91 -13.85
N TYR A 179 -7.37 6.29 -12.77
CA TYR A 179 -6.72 6.72 -11.52
C TYR A 179 -6.65 5.57 -10.49
N TYR A 180 -5.82 5.70 -9.46
CA TYR A 180 -5.80 4.73 -8.36
C TYR A 180 -7.18 4.61 -7.69
N SER A 181 -7.75 3.41 -7.69
CA SER A 181 -9.14 3.12 -7.31
C SER A 181 -9.57 3.61 -5.92
N SER A 182 -8.61 3.87 -5.04
CA SER A 182 -8.91 4.33 -3.68
C SER A 182 -9.01 5.86 -3.56
N TYR A 183 -8.55 6.64 -4.54
CA TYR A 183 -8.56 8.10 -4.45
C TYR A 183 -9.96 8.69 -4.20
N PRO A 184 -11.02 8.30 -4.93
CA PRO A 184 -12.37 8.82 -4.67
C PRO A 184 -12.82 8.57 -3.23
N SER A 185 -12.70 7.32 -2.77
CA SER A 185 -13.13 6.92 -1.44
C SER A 185 -12.29 7.57 -0.35
N MET A 186 -10.96 7.64 -0.51
CA MET A 186 -10.06 8.28 0.45
C MET A 186 -10.37 9.78 0.57
N THR A 187 -10.67 10.44 -0.53
CA THR A 187 -10.99 11.86 -0.56
C THR A 187 -12.31 12.16 0.16
N ASP A 188 -13.36 11.35 -0.07
CA ASP A 188 -14.69 11.64 0.44
C ASP A 188 -15.01 10.96 1.78
N TYR A 189 -14.19 9.98 2.19
CA TYR A 189 -14.44 9.16 3.38
C TYR A 189 -14.60 9.98 4.67
N GLN A 190 -13.73 10.95 4.89
CA GLN A 190 -13.73 11.72 6.13
C GLN A 190 -14.81 12.80 6.20
N LYS A 191 -15.42 13.16 5.06
CA LYS A 191 -16.41 14.24 4.97
C LYS A 191 -15.92 15.53 5.67
N SER A 192 -14.64 15.85 5.52
CA SER A 192 -13.98 16.94 6.25
C SER A 192 -14.55 18.33 5.93
N GLY A 193 -15.19 18.50 4.78
CA GLY A 193 -15.60 19.81 4.26
C GLY A 193 -14.44 20.65 3.68
N LEU A 194 -13.19 20.19 3.80
CA LEU A 194 -12.00 20.90 3.29
C LEU A 194 -11.71 20.58 1.82
N TYR A 195 -11.96 19.35 1.43
CA TYR A 195 -11.73 18.83 0.08
C TYR A 195 -12.79 17.82 -0.30
N LYS A 196 -12.97 17.62 -1.59
CA LYS A 196 -13.89 16.62 -2.14
C LYS A 196 -13.38 16.08 -3.47
N TRP A 197 -13.78 14.85 -3.80
CA TRP A 197 -13.47 14.26 -5.09
C TRP A 197 -14.12 15.08 -6.23
N GLY A 198 -13.30 15.48 -7.18
CA GLY A 198 -13.67 16.31 -8.35
C GLY A 198 -13.78 15.51 -9.64
N GLY A 199 -13.31 14.25 -9.65
CA GLY A 199 -13.37 13.37 -10.82
C GLY A 199 -12.10 13.31 -11.65
N ASP A 200 -12.29 13.10 -12.94
CA ASP A 200 -11.23 12.98 -13.92
C ASP A 200 -10.55 14.34 -14.17
N ALA A 201 -9.22 14.34 -14.07
CA ALA A 201 -8.40 15.53 -14.29
C ALA A 201 -8.42 15.98 -15.76
N ASP A 202 -8.51 15.07 -16.72
CA ASP A 202 -8.53 15.41 -18.16
C ASP A 202 -9.77 16.22 -18.55
N THR A 203 -10.87 16.03 -17.84
CA THR A 203 -12.14 16.73 -18.10
C THR A 203 -12.46 17.82 -17.07
N PHE A 204 -11.53 18.08 -16.14
CA PHE A 204 -11.75 19.04 -15.07
C PHE A 204 -11.71 20.49 -15.59
N ASP A 205 -12.84 21.21 -15.48
CA ASP A 205 -13.04 22.55 -16.04
C ASP A 205 -13.37 23.64 -14.99
N LYS A 206 -13.50 23.29 -13.69
CA LYS A 206 -13.86 24.23 -12.64
C LYS A 206 -12.76 25.27 -12.41
N ASP A 207 -13.16 26.52 -12.25
CA ASP A 207 -12.27 27.60 -11.87
C ASP A 207 -11.82 27.49 -10.40
N GLY A 208 -10.67 28.09 -10.10
CA GLY A 208 -10.11 28.15 -8.76
C GLY A 208 -9.06 27.09 -8.46
N PRO A 209 -8.61 27.01 -7.19
CA PRO A 209 -7.59 26.07 -6.77
C PRO A 209 -8.11 24.61 -6.79
N TYR A 210 -7.23 23.70 -7.15
CA TYR A 210 -7.48 22.25 -7.14
C TYR A 210 -6.25 21.51 -6.67
N ILE A 211 -6.44 20.25 -6.24
CA ILE A 211 -5.36 19.30 -5.95
C ILE A 211 -5.42 18.22 -7.02
N GLU A 212 -4.32 18.03 -7.74
CA GLU A 212 -4.19 16.90 -8.67
C GLU A 212 -3.28 15.83 -8.08
N LEU A 213 -3.80 14.59 -8.00
CA LEU A 213 -3.06 13.42 -7.59
C LEU A 213 -2.47 12.76 -8.84
N VAL A 214 -1.14 12.80 -8.96
CA VAL A 214 -0.39 12.27 -10.11
C VAL A 214 0.34 11.01 -9.68
N THR A 215 -0.15 9.85 -10.11
CA THR A 215 0.52 8.56 -9.85
C THR A 215 1.43 8.20 -11.02
N SER A 216 2.74 8.05 -10.75
CA SER A 216 3.74 7.82 -11.82
C SER A 216 4.87 6.89 -11.32
N PRO A 217 5.07 5.67 -11.87
CA PRO A 217 4.19 4.96 -12.78
C PRO A 217 2.77 4.74 -12.22
N ASN A 218 1.79 4.80 -13.09
CA ASN A 218 0.39 4.79 -12.69
C ASN A 218 -0.10 3.40 -12.23
N ASN A 219 -1.05 3.40 -11.35
CA ASN A 219 -1.86 2.27 -10.95
C ASN A 219 -3.32 2.57 -11.40
N PRO A 220 -3.86 1.90 -12.45
CA PRO A 220 -3.59 0.49 -12.77
C PRO A 220 -2.69 0.22 -14.00
N ASP A 221 -2.51 1.16 -14.92
CA ASP A 221 -2.06 0.90 -16.30
C ASP A 221 -0.53 0.90 -16.49
N GLY A 222 0.24 1.34 -15.46
CA GLY A 222 1.69 1.27 -15.46
C GLY A 222 2.43 2.38 -16.23
N PHE A 223 1.72 3.28 -16.90
CA PHE A 223 2.35 4.39 -17.63
C PHE A 223 2.92 5.45 -16.68
N THR A 224 4.05 6.03 -17.05
CA THR A 224 4.54 7.26 -16.42
C THR A 224 3.62 8.42 -16.81
N ARG A 225 3.34 9.30 -15.85
CA ARG A 225 2.40 10.40 -16.02
C ARG A 225 2.92 11.69 -15.43
N GLU A 226 2.51 12.78 -16.05
CA GLU A 226 2.62 14.15 -15.53
C GLU A 226 1.21 14.70 -15.21
N SER A 227 1.16 15.89 -14.60
CA SER A 227 -0.11 16.57 -14.37
C SER A 227 -0.77 16.97 -15.70
N VAL A 228 -2.09 16.87 -15.78
CA VAL A 228 -2.85 17.16 -17.02
C VAL A 228 -3.65 18.44 -16.93
N VAL A 229 -4.02 18.90 -15.73
CA VAL A 229 -4.82 20.14 -15.52
C VAL A 229 -3.96 21.37 -15.64
N ASN A 230 -3.10 21.61 -16.32
CA ASN A 230 -2.13 22.67 -16.61
C ASN A 230 -2.62 24.12 -16.31
N ARG A 231 -2.95 24.45 -15.05
CA ARG A 231 -3.43 25.77 -14.61
C ARG A 231 -2.60 26.30 -13.42
N ASN A 232 -2.45 27.62 -13.34
CA ASN A 232 -1.59 28.31 -12.34
C ASN A 232 -1.99 28.10 -10.87
N GLN A 233 -3.14 27.50 -10.56
CA GLN A 233 -3.64 27.30 -9.19
C GLN A 233 -3.66 25.83 -8.77
N GLY A 234 -2.99 24.95 -9.52
CA GLY A 234 -2.88 23.54 -9.22
C GLY A 234 -1.90 23.27 -8.09
N LEU A 235 -2.32 22.43 -7.13
CA LEU A 235 -1.49 21.89 -6.08
C LEU A 235 -1.26 20.41 -6.39
N LEU A 236 -0.01 20.00 -6.61
CA LEU A 236 0.31 18.67 -7.11
C LEU A 236 0.78 17.76 -5.99
N VAL A 237 0.28 16.52 -5.97
CA VAL A 237 0.76 15.44 -5.13
C VAL A 237 1.23 14.31 -6.03
N HIS A 238 2.54 14.06 -6.07
CA HIS A 238 3.12 12.99 -6.88
C HIS A 238 3.21 11.71 -6.06
N ASP A 239 2.35 10.73 -6.38
CA ASP A 239 2.39 9.39 -5.79
C ASP A 239 3.36 8.52 -6.58
N LEU A 240 4.60 8.44 -6.10
CA LEU A 240 5.70 7.69 -6.71
C LEU A 240 5.89 6.31 -6.06
N ALA A 241 4.80 5.70 -5.57
CA ALA A 241 4.84 4.39 -4.92
C ALA A 241 5.52 3.32 -5.78
N TYR A 242 5.42 3.42 -7.11
CA TYR A 242 5.98 2.46 -8.07
C TYR A 242 7.21 2.97 -8.84
N TYR A 243 7.77 4.14 -8.52
CA TYR A 243 8.96 4.67 -9.19
C TYR A 243 10.24 4.02 -8.65
N TRP A 244 10.39 2.73 -8.95
CA TRP A 244 11.50 1.86 -8.50
C TRP A 244 12.01 0.99 -9.65
N PRO A 245 13.30 0.58 -9.64
CA PRO A 245 13.95 -0.10 -10.77
C PRO A 245 13.27 -1.39 -11.25
N GLN A 246 12.57 -2.10 -10.36
CA GLN A 246 11.85 -3.32 -10.73
C GLN A 246 10.59 -3.08 -11.55
N TYR A 247 10.06 -1.85 -11.57
CA TYR A 247 8.81 -1.54 -12.26
C TYR A 247 8.99 -0.60 -13.45
N THR A 248 10.00 0.25 -13.45
CA THR A 248 10.23 1.24 -14.49
C THR A 248 11.69 1.66 -14.54
N PRO A 249 12.22 2.04 -15.72
CA PRO A 249 13.54 2.64 -15.81
C PRO A 249 13.64 3.88 -14.92
N ILE A 250 14.71 4.01 -14.15
CA ILE A 250 15.01 5.21 -13.38
C ILE A 250 15.87 6.12 -14.24
N SER A 251 15.24 7.05 -14.93
CA SER A 251 15.91 7.96 -15.89
C SER A 251 16.30 9.30 -15.28
N PHE A 252 15.67 9.71 -14.16
CA PHE A 252 15.97 10.95 -13.44
C PHE A 252 15.61 10.85 -11.96
N ALA A 253 16.20 11.70 -11.13
CA ALA A 253 15.80 11.91 -9.76
C ALA A 253 14.58 12.86 -9.72
N SER A 254 13.44 12.38 -9.21
CA SER A 254 12.25 13.23 -9.07
C SER A 254 12.51 14.42 -8.13
N ASP A 255 12.10 15.60 -8.55
CA ASP A 255 12.28 16.86 -7.81
C ASP A 255 10.97 17.67 -7.74
N TYR A 256 9.89 17.03 -7.35
CA TYR A 256 8.59 17.66 -7.18
C TYR A 256 8.44 18.29 -5.78
N ASP A 257 7.46 19.17 -5.61
CA ASP A 257 7.22 19.88 -4.35
C ASP A 257 6.73 18.95 -3.23
N LEU A 258 5.96 17.92 -3.59
CA LEU A 258 5.48 16.89 -2.69
C LEU A 258 5.44 15.53 -3.39
N THR A 259 6.24 14.59 -2.90
CA THR A 259 6.30 13.22 -3.41
C THR A 259 6.04 12.20 -2.32
N LEU A 260 5.38 11.09 -2.68
CA LEU A 260 5.02 10.01 -1.76
C LEU A 260 5.67 8.69 -2.17
N PHE A 261 6.21 7.98 -1.18
CA PHE A 261 6.82 6.66 -1.33
C PHE A 261 6.35 5.70 -0.24
N THR A 262 6.55 4.41 -0.41
CA THR A 262 6.16 3.38 0.58
C THR A 262 6.99 2.11 0.48
N VAL A 263 7.37 1.54 1.63
CA VAL A 263 8.01 0.20 1.69
C VAL A 263 7.10 -0.90 1.13
N SER A 264 5.79 -0.66 1.09
CA SER A 264 4.84 -1.63 0.52
C SER A 264 5.16 -1.98 -0.92
N LYS A 265 5.72 -1.04 -1.68
CA LYS A 265 6.00 -1.24 -3.11
C LYS A 265 7.48 -1.25 -3.43
N SER A 266 8.30 -0.45 -2.72
CA SER A 266 9.75 -0.45 -2.94
C SER A 266 10.40 -1.78 -2.58
N THR A 267 9.99 -2.40 -1.47
CA THR A 267 10.63 -3.61 -0.92
C THR A 267 9.67 -4.78 -0.68
N GLY A 268 8.37 -4.61 -0.96
CA GLY A 268 7.36 -5.64 -0.77
C GLY A 268 6.79 -5.76 0.64
N HIS A 269 7.18 -4.90 1.58
CA HIS A 269 6.77 -5.01 2.98
C HIS A 269 5.44 -4.27 3.28
N ALA A 270 4.38 -4.63 2.57
CA ALA A 270 3.07 -3.99 2.71
C ALA A 270 2.49 -4.08 4.13
N GLY A 271 2.78 -5.16 4.86
CA GLY A 271 2.34 -5.39 6.23
C GLY A 271 2.98 -4.47 7.27
N MET A 272 4.12 -3.82 6.99
CA MET A 272 4.76 -2.88 7.90
C MET A 272 3.97 -1.58 8.07
N ARG A 273 3.15 -1.21 7.10
CA ARG A 273 2.39 0.04 7.09
C ARG A 273 3.27 1.28 7.24
N ILE A 274 4.35 1.38 6.47
CA ILE A 274 5.27 2.53 6.45
C ILE A 274 5.36 3.14 5.05
N GLY A 275 5.23 4.47 5.01
CA GLY A 275 5.52 5.30 3.86
C GLY A 275 6.17 6.61 4.31
N TRP A 276 6.70 7.36 3.36
CA TRP A 276 7.27 8.69 3.60
C TRP A 276 6.92 9.64 2.48
N ALA A 277 6.84 10.91 2.84
CA ALA A 277 6.75 12.02 1.90
C ALA A 277 8.08 12.80 1.91
N LEU A 278 8.50 13.26 0.73
CA LEU A 278 9.53 14.28 0.57
C LEU A 278 8.82 15.59 0.22
N VAL A 279 8.97 16.59 1.08
CA VAL A 279 8.20 17.85 0.99
C VAL A 279 9.16 19.02 0.95
N LYS A 280 9.04 19.91 -0.05
CA LYS A 280 9.86 21.14 -0.16
C LYS A 280 9.44 22.19 0.85
N ASP A 281 8.14 22.45 0.94
CA ASP A 281 7.59 23.50 1.78
C ASP A 281 7.47 23.05 3.25
N GLY A 282 8.18 23.73 4.15
CA GLY A 282 8.16 23.43 5.58
C GLY A 282 6.78 23.64 6.23
N GLU A 283 5.95 24.57 5.73
CA GLU A 283 4.60 24.78 6.27
C GLU A 283 3.65 23.65 5.84
N VAL A 284 3.80 23.14 4.62
CA VAL A 284 3.09 21.95 4.18
C VAL A 284 3.51 20.74 5.03
N ALA A 285 4.82 20.55 5.24
CA ALA A 285 5.33 19.46 6.08
C ALA A 285 4.81 19.54 7.53
N LYS A 286 4.75 20.74 8.14
CA LYS A 286 4.17 20.97 9.46
C LYS A 286 2.68 20.59 9.52
N LYS A 287 1.90 20.99 8.52
CA LYS A 287 0.47 20.67 8.45
C LYS A 287 0.24 19.16 8.25
N MET A 288 1.05 18.49 7.42
CA MET A 288 1.00 17.03 7.25
C MET A 288 1.33 16.32 8.57
N THR A 289 2.38 16.77 9.26
CA THR A 289 2.75 16.25 10.59
C THR A 289 1.62 16.44 11.59
N LYS A 290 0.99 17.63 11.61
CA LYS A 290 -0.14 17.93 12.49
C LYS A 290 -1.35 17.03 12.22
N PHE A 291 -1.64 16.73 10.95
CA PHE A 291 -2.69 15.78 10.61
C PHE A 291 -2.41 14.39 11.20
N ILE A 292 -1.19 13.88 11.05
CA ILE A 292 -0.79 12.56 11.57
C ILE A 292 -0.79 12.56 13.10
N GLU A 293 -0.32 13.63 13.73
CA GLU A 293 -0.41 13.82 15.18
C GLU A 293 -1.85 13.69 15.69
N LEU A 294 -2.80 14.37 15.05
CA LEU A 294 -4.21 14.35 15.46
C LEU A 294 -4.88 12.99 15.23
N ASN A 295 -4.43 12.24 14.22
CA ASN A 295 -5.01 10.94 13.90
C ASN A 295 -4.47 9.81 14.80
N THR A 296 -3.16 9.76 15.01
CA THR A 296 -2.48 8.58 15.56
C THR A 296 -1.37 8.92 16.57
N ILE A 297 -1.19 10.21 16.90
CA ILE A 297 -0.08 10.71 17.73
C ILE A 297 1.29 10.27 17.17
N GLY A 298 1.41 10.22 15.85
CA GLY A 298 2.61 9.78 15.14
C GLY A 298 2.48 8.37 14.56
N VAL A 299 3.62 7.77 14.24
CA VAL A 299 3.74 6.46 13.58
C VAL A 299 4.58 5.53 14.46
N SER A 300 4.22 4.25 14.51
CA SER A 300 4.89 3.22 15.30
C SER A 300 6.42 3.26 15.13
N LYS A 301 7.15 3.44 16.22
CA LYS A 301 8.63 3.37 16.24
C LYS A 301 9.13 2.01 15.78
N ASP A 302 8.53 0.93 16.28
CA ASP A 302 8.92 -0.43 15.92
C ASP A 302 8.81 -0.68 14.41
N SER A 303 7.74 -0.15 13.79
CA SER A 303 7.56 -0.24 12.33
C SER A 303 8.62 0.59 11.58
N GLN A 304 8.97 1.78 12.07
CA GLN A 304 10.00 2.62 11.47
C GLN A 304 11.39 1.98 11.59
N LEU A 305 11.76 1.47 12.77
CA LEU A 305 13.04 0.80 12.99
C LEU A 305 13.18 -0.47 12.15
N ARG A 306 12.10 -1.25 12.03
CA ARG A 306 12.05 -2.41 11.14
C ARG A 306 12.19 -2.01 9.68
N ALA A 307 11.51 -0.95 9.26
CA ALA A 307 11.65 -0.41 7.91
C ALA A 307 13.08 0.08 7.65
N ALA A 308 13.70 0.81 8.58
CA ALA A 308 15.10 1.22 8.49
C ALA A 308 16.03 0.02 8.26
N LYS A 309 15.84 -1.07 9.01
CA LYS A 309 16.65 -2.29 8.84
C LYS A 309 16.48 -2.91 7.44
N VAL A 310 15.25 -2.93 6.91
CA VAL A 310 14.99 -3.43 5.56
C VAL A 310 15.63 -2.53 4.50
N LEU A 311 15.43 -1.19 4.59
CA LEU A 311 16.03 -0.25 3.64
C LEU A 311 17.56 -0.31 3.66
N LYS A 312 18.14 -0.43 4.86
CA LYS A 312 19.59 -0.63 5.02
C LYS A 312 20.05 -1.91 4.30
N THR A 313 19.35 -3.02 4.48
CA THR A 313 19.70 -4.29 3.84
C THR A 313 19.64 -4.19 2.30
N VAL A 314 18.64 -3.48 1.76
CA VAL A 314 18.53 -3.22 0.32
C VAL A 314 19.70 -2.37 -0.16
N SER A 315 19.98 -1.25 0.53
CA SER A 315 21.09 -0.35 0.14
C SER A 315 22.43 -1.05 0.22
N ASP A 316 22.69 -1.81 1.30
CA ASP A 316 23.92 -2.62 1.46
C ASP A 316 24.08 -3.59 0.27
N SER A 317 23.02 -4.32 -0.10
CA SER A 317 23.09 -5.27 -1.22
C SER A 317 23.42 -4.61 -2.56
N CYS A 318 22.91 -3.40 -2.80
CA CYS A 318 23.21 -2.65 -4.03
C CYS A 318 24.67 -2.17 -4.07
N GLU A 319 25.21 -1.71 -2.93
CA GLU A 319 26.60 -1.23 -2.82
C GLU A 319 27.60 -2.39 -2.86
N GLU A 320 27.31 -3.53 -2.22
CA GLU A 320 28.13 -4.74 -2.22
C GLU A 320 28.25 -5.33 -3.63
N GLU A 321 27.16 -5.41 -4.38
CA GLU A 321 27.17 -5.89 -5.77
C GLU A 321 28.05 -5.04 -6.67
N ASN A 322 27.98 -3.71 -6.53
CA ASN A 322 28.77 -2.78 -7.33
C ASN A 322 30.28 -2.83 -7.02
N SER A 323 30.66 -3.23 -5.81
CA SER A 323 32.06 -3.17 -5.36
C SER A 323 32.85 -4.46 -5.52
N GLN A 324 32.24 -5.65 -5.48
CA GLN A 324 32.96 -6.92 -5.36
C GLN A 324 32.41 -8.09 -6.19
N GLY A 325 31.40 -7.87 -7.04
CA GLY A 325 30.70 -8.98 -7.70
C GLY A 325 29.97 -9.89 -6.72
N GLY A 326 29.38 -9.27 -5.69
CA GLY A 326 28.64 -9.93 -4.62
C GLY A 326 27.32 -10.58 -5.06
N GLU A 327 26.50 -11.00 -4.11
CA GLU A 327 25.17 -11.53 -4.39
C GLU A 327 24.30 -10.49 -5.09
N GLU A 328 23.38 -10.96 -5.93
CA GLU A 328 22.46 -10.09 -6.69
C GLU A 328 21.64 -9.20 -5.78
N SER A 329 21.63 -7.89 -6.06
CA SER A 329 20.87 -6.92 -5.27
C SER A 329 19.38 -7.11 -5.40
N PHE A 330 18.62 -6.63 -4.38
CA PHE A 330 17.16 -6.75 -4.36
C PHE A 330 16.49 -6.21 -5.63
N PHE A 331 16.91 -5.05 -6.11
CA PHE A 331 16.27 -4.44 -7.28
C PHE A 331 16.56 -5.19 -8.59
N LYS A 332 17.78 -5.70 -8.76
CA LYS A 332 18.11 -6.53 -9.94
C LYS A 332 17.39 -7.87 -9.92
N TYR A 333 17.36 -8.53 -8.75
CA TYR A 333 16.57 -9.74 -8.55
C TYR A 333 15.09 -9.51 -8.88
N SER A 334 14.52 -8.44 -8.33
CA SER A 334 13.10 -8.10 -8.52
C SER A 334 12.78 -7.73 -9.97
N TYR A 335 13.67 -7.00 -10.65
CA TYR A 335 13.51 -6.66 -12.07
C TYR A 335 13.47 -7.92 -12.93
N LYS A 336 14.40 -8.86 -12.74
CA LYS A 336 14.43 -10.13 -13.49
C LYS A 336 13.16 -10.96 -13.26
N MET A 337 12.65 -11.01 -12.04
CA MET A 337 11.39 -11.69 -11.75
C MET A 337 10.21 -11.04 -12.47
N MET A 338 10.13 -9.72 -12.46
CA MET A 338 9.07 -8.98 -13.14
C MET A 338 9.16 -9.18 -14.66
N GLU A 339 10.37 -9.08 -15.23
CA GLU A 339 10.61 -9.32 -16.66
C GLU A 339 10.11 -10.73 -17.07
N GLN A 340 10.47 -11.74 -16.30
CA GLN A 340 10.05 -13.11 -16.57
C GLN A 340 8.52 -13.27 -16.49
N ARG A 341 7.86 -12.67 -15.52
CA ARG A 341 6.40 -12.70 -15.38
C ARG A 341 5.70 -12.00 -16.55
N TRP A 342 6.21 -10.83 -16.94
CA TRP A 342 5.65 -10.11 -18.08
C TRP A 342 5.82 -10.87 -19.40
N LYS A 343 6.96 -11.52 -19.63
CA LYS A 343 7.16 -12.42 -20.78
C LYS A 343 6.15 -13.56 -20.80
N LEU A 344 5.89 -14.20 -19.67
CA LEU A 344 4.91 -15.28 -19.57
C LEU A 344 3.47 -14.78 -19.82
N LEU A 345 3.10 -13.63 -19.25
CA LEU A 345 1.77 -13.07 -19.44
C LEU A 345 1.53 -12.66 -20.90
N ARG A 346 2.51 -11.97 -21.53
CA ARG A 346 2.40 -11.60 -22.94
C ARG A 346 2.25 -12.83 -23.83
N ALA A 347 3.08 -13.85 -23.64
CA ALA A 347 2.97 -15.10 -24.41
C ALA A 347 1.58 -15.77 -24.22
N ALA A 348 1.02 -15.74 -23.01
CA ALA A 348 -0.32 -16.26 -22.77
C ALA A 348 -1.41 -15.43 -23.45
N VAL A 349 -1.28 -14.10 -23.46
CA VAL A 349 -2.25 -13.20 -24.14
C VAL A 349 -2.14 -13.32 -25.66
N ASP A 350 -0.94 -13.38 -26.20
CA ASP A 350 -0.68 -13.47 -27.66
C ASP A 350 -1.08 -14.85 -28.26
N SER A 351 -1.41 -15.84 -27.42
CA SER A 351 -1.86 -17.16 -27.90
C SER A 351 -3.31 -17.18 -28.41
N GLY A 352 -4.08 -16.09 -28.28
CA GLY A 352 -5.46 -15.97 -28.74
C GLY A 352 -5.89 -14.51 -28.89
N ASP A 353 -7.16 -14.28 -29.23
CA ASP A 353 -7.72 -12.97 -29.58
C ASP A 353 -8.66 -12.39 -28.50
N LEU A 354 -8.84 -13.08 -27.37
CA LEU A 354 -9.81 -12.65 -26.33
C LEU A 354 -9.31 -11.49 -25.47
N PHE A 355 -7.99 -11.29 -25.39
CA PHE A 355 -7.37 -10.31 -24.50
C PHE A 355 -6.31 -9.50 -25.22
N SER A 356 -6.11 -8.27 -24.74
CA SER A 356 -4.98 -7.44 -25.16
C SER A 356 -4.30 -6.73 -23.98
N LEU A 357 -3.04 -6.38 -24.17
CA LEU A 357 -2.22 -5.63 -23.21
C LEU A 357 -1.61 -4.42 -23.90
N SER A 358 -1.41 -3.34 -23.11
CA SER A 358 -0.65 -2.19 -23.58
C SER A 358 0.82 -2.54 -23.77
N GLU A 359 1.46 -1.93 -24.75
CA GLU A 359 2.90 -1.95 -24.92
C GLU A 359 3.54 -0.83 -24.11
N PHE A 360 4.74 -1.08 -23.59
CA PHE A 360 5.53 -0.11 -22.87
C PHE A 360 6.82 0.19 -23.63
N SER A 361 7.22 1.46 -23.62
CA SER A 361 8.51 1.86 -24.16
C SER A 361 9.66 1.42 -23.22
N SER A 362 10.78 1.04 -23.81
CA SER A 362 12.03 0.94 -23.07
C SER A 362 12.63 2.33 -22.80
N GLY A 363 13.50 2.39 -21.81
CA GLY A 363 14.26 3.59 -21.51
C GLY A 363 15.57 3.27 -20.79
N PHE A 364 16.51 4.20 -20.82
CA PHE A 364 17.77 4.02 -20.11
C PHE A 364 17.54 4.15 -18.60
N CYS A 365 17.86 3.09 -17.86
CA CYS A 365 17.80 3.06 -16.41
C CYS A 365 19.17 3.38 -15.81
N ASN A 366 19.31 4.54 -15.18
CA ASN A 366 20.56 4.96 -14.54
C ASN A 366 21.02 3.97 -13.45
N PHE A 367 20.07 3.40 -12.69
CA PHE A 367 20.38 2.43 -11.64
C PHE A 367 20.93 1.11 -12.21
N LEU A 368 20.31 0.57 -13.26
CA LEU A 368 20.76 -0.67 -13.91
C LEU A 368 21.91 -0.43 -14.89
N ASN A 369 22.18 0.82 -15.25
CA ASN A 369 23.15 1.25 -16.26
C ASN A 369 22.97 0.54 -17.62
N GLN A 370 21.71 0.39 -18.05
CA GLN A 370 21.34 -0.24 -19.31
C GLN A 370 19.94 0.21 -19.77
N GLU A 371 19.64 -0.05 -21.05
CA GLU A 371 18.25 0.00 -21.53
C GLU A 371 17.43 -1.06 -20.81
N SER A 372 16.27 -0.68 -20.31
CA SER A 372 15.34 -1.59 -19.63
C SER A 372 13.89 -1.28 -19.99
N GLU A 373 13.07 -2.32 -20.00
CA GLU A 373 11.63 -2.21 -20.25
C GLU A 373 10.89 -1.84 -18.96
N THR A 374 9.77 -1.15 -19.11
CA THR A 374 8.82 -0.93 -18.03
C THR A 374 8.10 -2.26 -17.72
N GLN A 375 8.10 -2.65 -16.44
CA GLN A 375 7.54 -3.89 -15.91
C GLN A 375 6.52 -3.58 -14.79
N PRO A 376 5.35 -3.02 -15.09
CA PRO A 376 4.41 -2.57 -14.07
C PRO A 376 4.02 -3.64 -13.06
N ALA A 377 3.76 -3.22 -11.82
CA ALA A 377 3.29 -4.11 -10.75
C ALA A 377 1.90 -4.72 -11.02
N PHE A 378 1.18 -4.14 -11.98
CA PHE A 378 -0.14 -4.60 -12.42
C PHE A 378 -0.20 -4.71 -13.93
N ALA A 379 -0.88 -5.74 -14.41
CA ALA A 379 -1.32 -5.80 -15.80
C ALA A 379 -2.69 -5.12 -15.93
N TRP A 380 -2.82 -4.23 -16.90
CA TRP A 380 -4.05 -3.61 -17.32
C TRP A 380 -4.56 -4.35 -18.55
N LEU A 381 -5.32 -5.43 -18.28
CA LEU A 381 -5.81 -6.35 -19.31
C LEU A 381 -7.13 -5.85 -19.86
N LYS A 382 -7.26 -5.82 -21.18
CA LYS A 382 -8.52 -5.54 -21.87
C LYS A 382 -9.11 -6.85 -22.41
N CYS A 383 -10.41 -7.05 -22.20
CA CYS A 383 -11.17 -8.08 -22.88
C CYS A 383 -11.67 -7.55 -24.22
N GLU A 384 -11.45 -8.33 -25.28
CA GLU A 384 -11.82 -7.98 -26.67
C GLU A 384 -13.19 -8.59 -27.08
N GLY A 385 -13.61 -8.29 -28.29
CA GLY A 385 -14.84 -8.81 -28.86
C GLY A 385 -16.09 -8.45 -28.07
N ASP A 386 -16.99 -9.42 -27.90
CA ASP A 386 -18.32 -9.26 -27.28
C ASP A 386 -18.29 -9.28 -25.73
N ILE A 387 -17.12 -9.32 -25.12
CA ILE A 387 -17.00 -9.33 -23.67
C ILE A 387 -17.13 -7.89 -23.14
N GLU A 388 -18.32 -7.54 -22.64
CA GLU A 388 -18.61 -6.19 -22.15
C GLU A 388 -18.14 -5.93 -20.72
N ASP A 389 -18.02 -6.97 -19.86
CA ASP A 389 -17.54 -6.87 -18.46
C ASP A 389 -16.48 -7.93 -18.20
N CYS A 390 -15.22 -7.50 -18.28
CA CYS A 390 -14.03 -8.35 -18.18
C CYS A 390 -13.89 -8.97 -16.78
N GLU A 391 -14.24 -8.24 -15.70
CA GLU A 391 -14.22 -8.77 -14.35
C GLU A 391 -15.19 -9.93 -14.19
N SER A 392 -16.43 -9.77 -14.66
CA SER A 392 -17.46 -10.81 -14.58
C SER A 392 -17.07 -12.04 -15.40
N PHE A 393 -16.50 -11.84 -16.58
CA PHE A 393 -16.00 -12.92 -17.43
C PHE A 393 -14.90 -13.73 -16.74
N LEU A 394 -13.84 -13.08 -16.24
CA LEU A 394 -12.74 -13.75 -15.55
C LEU A 394 -13.16 -14.38 -14.22
N ARG A 395 -14.12 -13.77 -13.51
CA ARG A 395 -14.73 -14.34 -12.30
C ARG A 395 -15.45 -15.65 -12.58
N GLY A 396 -16.12 -15.77 -13.76
CA GLY A 396 -16.70 -17.03 -14.25
C GLY A 396 -15.66 -18.13 -14.37
N HIS A 397 -14.42 -17.76 -14.73
CA HIS A 397 -13.26 -18.65 -14.79
C HIS A 397 -12.48 -18.72 -13.46
N LYS A 398 -13.07 -18.30 -12.33
CA LYS A 398 -12.48 -18.31 -10.98
C LYS A 398 -11.18 -17.50 -10.83
N ILE A 399 -11.04 -16.44 -11.62
CA ILE A 399 -9.98 -15.44 -11.52
C ILE A 399 -10.60 -14.15 -11.01
N LEU A 400 -10.25 -13.73 -9.78
CA LEU A 400 -10.69 -12.46 -9.21
C LEU A 400 -9.71 -11.37 -9.59
N THR A 401 -10.24 -10.32 -10.20
CA THR A 401 -9.51 -9.15 -10.67
C THR A 401 -10.21 -7.88 -10.20
N ARG A 402 -9.66 -6.72 -10.49
CA ARG A 402 -10.30 -5.45 -10.17
C ARG A 402 -10.83 -4.76 -11.43
N SER A 403 -12.14 -4.52 -11.49
CA SER A 403 -12.82 -3.90 -12.62
C SER A 403 -12.29 -2.51 -12.94
N GLY A 404 -12.22 -2.20 -14.24
CA GLY A 404 -11.91 -0.86 -14.76
C GLY A 404 -12.82 0.24 -14.22
N LYS A 405 -14.07 -0.09 -13.91
CA LYS A 405 -15.04 0.85 -13.28
C LYS A 405 -14.51 1.47 -11.98
N GLN A 406 -13.73 0.72 -11.19
CA GLN A 406 -13.17 1.23 -9.93
C GLN A 406 -12.03 2.25 -10.16
N PHE A 407 -11.50 2.31 -11.35
CA PHE A 407 -10.45 3.24 -11.78
C PHE A 407 -10.99 4.37 -12.67
N GLY A 408 -12.33 4.50 -12.77
CA GLY A 408 -12.99 5.46 -13.65
C GLY A 408 -13.01 5.07 -15.12
N ALA A 409 -12.57 3.85 -15.49
CA ALA A 409 -12.41 3.39 -16.86
C ALA A 409 -13.53 2.41 -17.29
N SER A 410 -13.45 1.95 -18.55
CA SER A 410 -14.41 1.00 -19.13
C SER A 410 -14.38 -0.35 -18.38
N PRO A 411 -15.54 -1.04 -18.22
CA PRO A 411 -15.61 -2.40 -17.68
C PRO A 411 -14.92 -3.45 -18.56
N LYS A 412 -14.57 -3.13 -19.79
CA LYS A 412 -13.74 -3.99 -20.65
C LYS A 412 -12.31 -4.18 -20.12
N TYR A 413 -11.89 -3.38 -19.17
CA TYR A 413 -10.57 -3.47 -18.55
C TYR A 413 -10.64 -4.07 -17.15
N VAL A 414 -9.58 -4.77 -16.79
CA VAL A 414 -9.32 -5.22 -15.42
C VAL A 414 -7.87 -5.00 -15.02
N ARG A 415 -7.66 -4.73 -13.75
CA ARG A 415 -6.33 -4.74 -13.14
C ARG A 415 -6.03 -6.11 -12.55
N ILE A 416 -4.87 -6.67 -12.88
CA ILE A 416 -4.38 -7.97 -12.41
C ILE A 416 -3.06 -7.75 -11.66
N SER A 417 -2.92 -8.32 -10.46
CA SER A 417 -1.68 -8.27 -9.70
C SER A 417 -0.58 -9.12 -10.36
N MET A 418 0.56 -8.49 -10.68
CA MET A 418 1.76 -9.15 -11.17
C MET A 418 2.73 -9.52 -10.04
N VAL A 419 2.41 -9.15 -8.79
CA VAL A 419 3.32 -9.23 -7.64
C VAL A 419 2.90 -10.25 -6.57
N ASP A 420 1.91 -11.09 -6.88
CA ASP A 420 1.46 -12.19 -6.00
C ASP A 420 2.49 -13.34 -5.95
N THR A 421 2.23 -14.36 -5.16
CA THR A 421 3.07 -15.58 -5.05
C THR A 421 3.29 -16.25 -6.41
N ASP A 422 4.41 -16.95 -6.58
CA ASP A 422 4.70 -17.68 -7.81
C ASP A 422 3.63 -18.72 -8.12
N ASP A 423 3.13 -19.43 -7.12
CA ASP A 423 2.08 -20.46 -7.29
C ASP A 423 0.78 -19.87 -7.85
N ASN A 424 0.31 -18.75 -7.31
CA ASN A 424 -0.91 -18.09 -7.80
C ASN A 424 -0.71 -17.51 -9.20
N PHE A 425 0.45 -16.90 -9.44
CA PHE A 425 0.77 -16.35 -10.75
C PHE A 425 0.86 -17.44 -11.82
N MET A 426 1.54 -18.56 -11.58
CA MET A 426 1.63 -19.65 -12.55
C MET A 426 0.28 -20.31 -12.82
N GLN A 427 -0.54 -20.53 -11.77
CA GLN A 427 -1.92 -21.03 -11.96
C GLN A 427 -2.78 -20.06 -12.80
N PHE A 428 -2.56 -18.74 -12.64
CA PHE A 428 -3.23 -17.74 -13.46
C PHE A 428 -2.82 -17.84 -14.93
N ILE A 429 -1.53 -17.93 -15.23
CA ILE A 429 -1.03 -18.06 -16.61
C ILE A 429 -1.57 -19.33 -17.27
N ASP A 430 -1.52 -20.47 -16.61
CA ASP A 430 -2.07 -21.74 -17.11
C ASP A 430 -3.56 -21.63 -17.41
N ARG A 431 -4.33 -21.01 -16.52
CA ARG A 431 -5.77 -20.81 -16.68
C ARG A 431 -6.11 -19.82 -17.79
N LEU A 432 -5.38 -18.72 -17.88
CA LEU A 432 -5.56 -17.72 -18.94
C LEU A 432 -5.34 -18.34 -20.32
N SER A 433 -4.27 -19.12 -20.48
CA SER A 433 -3.98 -19.85 -21.72
C SER A 433 -5.08 -20.86 -22.08
N THR A 434 -5.69 -21.52 -21.07
CA THR A 434 -6.80 -22.46 -21.30
C THR A 434 -8.09 -21.77 -21.76
N ILE A 435 -8.33 -20.52 -21.31
CA ILE A 435 -9.53 -19.74 -21.71
C ILE A 435 -9.41 -19.30 -23.17
N GLN A 436 -8.22 -19.05 -23.67
CA GLN A 436 -7.97 -18.57 -25.04
C GLN A 436 -7.99 -19.67 -26.09
N ASN A 437 -7.81 -20.92 -25.70
CA ASN A 437 -7.87 -22.10 -26.56
C ASN A 437 -9.28 -22.72 -26.56
#